data_730b2d461867860cd16adad1086db7be
#
_entry.id   730b2d461867860cd16adad1086db7be
#
_cell.length_a   1.000
_cell.length_b   1.000
_cell.length_c   1.000
_cell.angle_alpha   90.00
_cell.angle_beta   90.00
_cell.angle_gamma   90.00
#
_symmetry.space_group_name_H-M   'P 1'
#
loop_
_entity.id
_entity.type
_entity.pdbx_description
1 polymer ?
#
loop_
_entity_poly.entity_id
_entity_poly.type
_entity_poly.pdbx_seq_one_letter_code
_entity_poly.pdbx_strand_id
1 'polypeptide(L)'
;NNFEKIHLCYGIHKAYEDIKDFKNAFKFLKKGNELLKIETKYEFKNDEKKIQDNINLYKKIKKVQTSGTHRDLIFIVGMPRSGSSLVEQILVSHKKVFGGGEIPYIQEIAQKIINEEKFDASLIDNYRNEYLALIAELNDSSSVFTDKELLNFKCIGLILSLFPNAKIINCTREPVDNCWSIYKNFFPIKTGFVNNF
;
A
#
# COMPACT_ATOMS: atom_id res chain seq x y z
N ASN A 1 -23.37 -8.86 16.05
CA ASN A 1 -22.38 -7.86 15.64
C ASN A 1 -22.21 -7.99 14.12
N ASN A 2 -22.16 -6.87 13.38
CA ASN A 2 -22.01 -6.90 11.92
C ASN A 2 -20.66 -7.50 11.49
N PHE A 3 -19.62 -7.29 12.27
CA PHE A 3 -18.29 -7.89 12.04
C PHE A 3 -18.34 -9.41 11.97
N GLU A 4 -18.99 -10.05 12.92
CA GLU A 4 -19.15 -11.51 12.93
C GLU A 4 -19.92 -12.00 11.71
N LYS A 5 -20.97 -11.25 11.33
CA LYS A 5 -21.75 -11.56 10.12
C LYS A 5 -20.93 -11.43 8.84
N ILE A 6 -20.05 -10.42 8.75
CA ILE A 6 -19.14 -10.24 7.62
C ILE A 6 -18.22 -11.45 7.49
N HIS A 7 -17.50 -11.79 8.57
CA HIS A 7 -16.61 -12.95 8.57
C HIS A 7 -17.32 -14.25 8.25
N LEU A 8 -18.51 -14.45 8.80
CA LEU A 8 -19.32 -15.62 8.50
C LEU A 8 -19.72 -15.67 7.02
N CYS A 9 -20.09 -14.53 6.42
CA CYS A 9 -20.42 -14.46 5.00
C CYS A 9 -19.25 -14.86 4.10
N TYR A 10 -18.04 -14.37 4.39
CA TYR A 10 -16.84 -14.75 3.64
C TYR A 10 -16.45 -16.22 3.86
N GLY A 11 -16.61 -16.75 5.08
CA GLY A 11 -16.39 -18.17 5.37
C GLY A 11 -17.37 -19.08 4.62
N ILE A 12 -18.67 -18.74 4.63
CA ILE A 12 -19.71 -19.49 3.90
C ILE A 12 -19.49 -19.38 2.38
N HIS A 13 -19.13 -18.18 1.87
CA HIS A 13 -18.74 -18.01 0.47
C HIS A 13 -17.65 -19.01 0.09
N LYS A 14 -16.57 -19.08 0.87
CA LYS A 14 -15.46 -19.99 0.60
C LYS A 14 -15.90 -21.46 0.63
N ALA A 15 -16.70 -21.86 1.59
CA ALA A 15 -17.23 -23.22 1.67
C ALA A 15 -18.05 -23.61 0.43
N TYR A 16 -18.93 -22.71 -0.06
CA TYR A 16 -19.69 -22.95 -1.29
C TYR A 16 -18.80 -22.94 -2.54
N GLU A 17 -17.78 -22.09 -2.60
CA GLU A 17 -16.80 -22.09 -3.70
C GLU A 17 -16.07 -23.44 -3.78
N ASP A 18 -15.67 -24.02 -2.64
CA ASP A 18 -14.93 -25.28 -2.58
C ASP A 18 -15.77 -26.48 -3.07
N ILE A 19 -17.06 -26.47 -2.83
CA ILE A 19 -17.99 -27.49 -3.38
C ILE A 19 -18.56 -27.11 -4.77
N LYS A 20 -18.04 -26.02 -5.38
CA LYS A 20 -18.44 -25.53 -6.72
C LYS A 20 -19.91 -25.09 -6.84
N ASP A 21 -20.57 -24.78 -5.74
CA ASP A 21 -21.88 -24.11 -5.76
C ASP A 21 -21.69 -22.60 -5.88
N PHE A 22 -21.33 -22.16 -7.09
CA PHE A 22 -20.97 -20.76 -7.36
C PHE A 22 -22.14 -19.80 -7.16
N LYS A 23 -23.40 -20.26 -7.30
CA LYS A 23 -24.59 -19.44 -7.08
C LYS A 23 -24.71 -19.02 -5.61
N ASN A 24 -24.63 -19.98 -4.69
CA ASN A 24 -24.68 -19.70 -3.27
C ASN A 24 -23.38 -19.01 -2.80
N ALA A 25 -22.22 -19.41 -3.31
CA ALA A 25 -20.95 -18.72 -3.06
C ALA A 25 -21.07 -17.21 -3.34
N PHE A 26 -21.54 -16.83 -4.52
CA PHE A 26 -21.68 -15.41 -4.90
C PHE A 26 -22.72 -14.68 -4.03
N LYS A 27 -23.84 -15.34 -3.68
CA LYS A 27 -24.86 -14.76 -2.79
C LYS A 27 -24.27 -14.33 -1.44
N PHE A 28 -23.48 -15.18 -0.81
CA PHE A 28 -22.87 -14.86 0.48
C PHE A 28 -21.72 -13.86 0.34
N LEU A 29 -20.93 -13.95 -0.73
CA LEU A 29 -19.91 -12.96 -1.03
C LEU A 29 -20.50 -11.55 -1.18
N LYS A 30 -21.57 -11.42 -1.96
CA LYS A 30 -22.29 -10.15 -2.15
C LYS A 30 -22.79 -9.61 -0.81
N LYS A 31 -23.43 -10.45 0.00
CA LYS A 31 -23.92 -10.05 1.32
C LYS A 31 -22.80 -9.59 2.25
N GLY A 32 -21.65 -10.28 2.26
CA GLY A 32 -20.48 -9.89 3.05
C GLY A 32 -19.94 -8.52 2.64
N ASN A 33 -19.81 -8.27 1.32
CA ASN A 33 -19.35 -6.98 0.80
C ASN A 33 -20.35 -5.84 1.06
N GLU A 34 -21.66 -6.08 0.95
CA GLU A 34 -22.69 -5.09 1.29
C GLU A 34 -22.61 -4.66 2.77
N LEU A 35 -22.45 -5.61 3.68
CA LEU A 35 -22.27 -5.33 5.10
C LEU A 35 -20.96 -4.55 5.35
N LEU A 36 -19.88 -4.96 4.70
CA LEU A 36 -18.58 -4.32 4.84
C LEU A 36 -18.60 -2.89 4.31
N LYS A 37 -19.31 -2.63 3.20
CA LYS A 37 -19.52 -1.29 2.65
C LYS A 37 -20.22 -0.35 3.64
N ILE A 38 -21.23 -0.86 4.38
CA ILE A 38 -21.92 -0.08 5.42
C ILE A 38 -20.96 0.29 6.57
N GLU A 39 -20.11 -0.66 6.99
CA GLU A 39 -19.17 -0.43 8.09
C GLU A 39 -17.99 0.48 7.71
N THR A 40 -17.50 0.39 6.46
CA THR A 40 -16.35 1.17 6.01
C THR A 40 -16.68 2.62 5.74
N LYS A 41 -17.93 2.96 5.41
CA LYS A 41 -18.39 4.31 5.03
C LYS A 41 -17.45 4.99 4.03
N TYR A 42 -16.93 4.20 3.09
CA TYR A 42 -15.94 4.68 2.14
C TYR A 42 -16.53 5.70 1.17
N GLU A 43 -15.81 6.79 0.99
CA GLU A 43 -16.11 7.82 -0.01
C GLU A 43 -14.89 8.04 -0.92
N PHE A 44 -15.04 7.77 -2.20
CA PHE A 44 -13.99 7.94 -3.20
C PHE A 44 -13.37 9.36 -3.20
N LYS A 45 -14.19 10.38 -2.98
CA LYS A 45 -13.73 11.79 -2.91
C LYS A 45 -12.65 12.02 -1.85
N ASN A 46 -12.67 11.25 -0.76
CA ASN A 46 -11.64 11.34 0.28
C ASN A 46 -10.29 10.81 -0.20
N ASP A 47 -10.28 9.73 -0.98
CA ASP A 47 -9.04 9.21 -1.59
C ASP A 47 -8.54 10.12 -2.71
N GLU A 48 -9.44 10.62 -3.56
CA GLU A 48 -9.11 11.61 -4.58
C GLU A 48 -8.45 12.86 -3.98
N LYS A 49 -9.02 13.39 -2.90
CA LYS A 49 -8.45 14.51 -2.16
C LYS A 49 -7.04 14.18 -1.63
N LYS A 50 -6.86 13.02 -1.00
CA LYS A 50 -5.53 12.60 -0.49
C LYS A 50 -4.49 12.50 -1.59
N ILE A 51 -4.85 11.97 -2.76
CA ILE A 51 -3.96 11.90 -3.92
C ILE A 51 -3.58 13.31 -4.37
N GLN A 52 -4.57 14.21 -4.47
CA GLN A 52 -4.32 15.61 -4.87
C GLN A 52 -3.44 16.34 -3.86
N ASP A 53 -3.66 16.13 -2.55
CA ASP A 53 -2.83 16.69 -1.49
C ASP A 53 -1.38 16.21 -1.60
N ASN A 54 -1.14 14.92 -1.88
CA ASN A 54 0.19 14.36 -2.11
C ASN A 54 0.85 14.93 -3.39
N ILE A 55 0.10 15.13 -4.47
CA ILE A 55 0.61 15.78 -5.69
C ILE A 55 1.04 17.22 -5.38
N ASN A 56 0.23 17.95 -4.62
CA ASN A 56 0.53 19.33 -4.24
C ASN A 56 1.74 19.38 -3.28
N LEU A 57 1.83 18.45 -2.35
CA LEU A 57 2.99 18.28 -1.47
C LEU A 57 4.26 18.09 -2.30
N TYR A 58 4.27 17.14 -3.24
CA TYR A 58 5.42 16.90 -4.11
C TYR A 58 5.86 18.17 -4.86
N LYS A 59 4.91 18.95 -5.38
CA LYS A 59 5.25 20.23 -6.07
C LYS A 59 5.99 21.21 -5.17
N LYS A 60 5.71 21.19 -3.85
CA LYS A 60 6.40 22.02 -2.86
C LYS A 60 7.80 21.51 -2.55
N ILE A 61 7.92 20.20 -2.27
CA ILE A 61 9.18 19.62 -1.77
C ILE A 61 10.19 19.24 -2.86
N LYS A 62 9.77 19.05 -4.13
CA LYS A 62 10.68 18.68 -5.24
C LYS A 62 11.83 19.67 -5.48
N LYS A 63 11.72 20.90 -4.96
CA LYS A 63 12.75 21.95 -5.07
C LYS A 63 13.81 21.83 -3.97
N VAL A 64 13.58 21.00 -2.97
CA VAL A 64 14.51 20.80 -1.86
C VAL A 64 15.56 19.79 -2.32
N GLN A 65 16.82 20.24 -2.34
CA GLN A 65 17.95 19.35 -2.62
C GLN A 65 18.29 18.57 -1.36
N THR A 66 18.40 17.26 -1.49
CA THR A 66 18.72 16.36 -0.40
C THR A 66 19.95 15.52 -0.75
N SER A 67 20.69 15.09 0.25
CA SER A 67 21.82 14.17 0.09
C SER A 67 21.33 12.79 -0.35
N GLY A 68 22.10 12.08 -1.18
CA GLY A 68 21.80 10.70 -1.56
C GLY A 68 21.92 9.73 -0.38
N THR A 69 21.36 8.54 -0.53
CA THR A 69 21.56 7.43 0.41
C THR A 69 22.58 6.45 -0.13
N HIS A 70 23.30 5.76 0.74
CA HIS A 70 24.22 4.69 0.36
C HIS A 70 23.55 3.33 0.17
N ARG A 71 22.25 3.22 0.49
CA ARG A 71 21.49 1.97 0.39
C ARG A 71 20.53 2.04 -0.80
N ASP A 72 20.51 0.97 -1.58
CA ASP A 72 19.57 0.85 -2.69
C ASP A 72 18.18 0.46 -2.16
N LEU A 73 17.20 1.31 -2.44
CA LEU A 73 15.80 1.10 -2.04
C LEU A 73 14.94 0.79 -3.26
N ILE A 74 14.10 -0.24 -3.14
CA ILE A 74 13.12 -0.63 -4.14
C ILE A 74 11.74 -0.57 -3.50
N PHE A 75 10.89 0.33 -3.97
CA PHE A 75 9.49 0.41 -3.55
C PHE A 75 8.61 -0.35 -4.52
N ILE A 76 7.88 -1.35 -4.01
CA ILE A 76 6.94 -2.16 -4.80
C ILE A 76 5.54 -1.65 -4.50
N VAL A 77 4.91 -1.05 -5.49
CA VAL A 77 3.61 -0.38 -5.37
C VAL A 77 2.59 -1.00 -6.32
N GLY A 78 1.32 -0.72 -6.12
CA GLY A 78 0.24 -1.17 -6.99
C GLY A 78 -1.04 -1.49 -6.23
N MET A 79 -2.00 -2.06 -6.93
CA MET A 79 -3.24 -2.50 -6.28
C MET A 79 -3.01 -3.81 -5.49
N PRO A 80 -3.73 -4.04 -4.40
CA PRO A 80 -3.76 -5.36 -3.77
C PRO A 80 -4.08 -6.44 -4.81
N ARG A 81 -3.53 -7.64 -4.65
CA ARG A 81 -3.74 -8.80 -5.55
C ARG A 81 -3.16 -8.64 -6.97
N SER A 82 -2.29 -7.66 -7.20
CA SER A 82 -1.61 -7.46 -8.49
C SER A 82 -0.37 -8.35 -8.70
N GLY A 83 0.00 -9.19 -7.73
CA GLY A 83 1.19 -10.05 -7.80
C GLY A 83 2.43 -9.48 -7.11
N SER A 84 2.31 -8.38 -6.38
CA SER A 84 3.41 -7.69 -5.69
C SER A 84 4.21 -8.60 -4.73
N SER A 85 3.55 -9.51 -4.01
CA SER A 85 4.24 -10.48 -3.14
C SER A 85 5.14 -11.44 -3.94
N LEU A 86 4.71 -11.86 -5.13
CA LEU A 86 5.54 -12.69 -6.01
C LEU A 86 6.75 -11.89 -6.52
N VAL A 87 6.54 -10.63 -6.91
CA VAL A 87 7.64 -9.74 -7.35
C VAL A 87 8.66 -9.57 -6.23
N GLU A 88 8.22 -9.31 -5.00
CA GLU A 88 9.11 -9.22 -3.85
C GLU A 88 9.89 -10.53 -3.62
N GLN A 89 9.22 -11.69 -3.66
CA GLN A 89 9.88 -12.99 -3.48
C GLN A 89 10.93 -13.28 -4.58
N ILE A 90 10.67 -12.87 -5.82
CA ILE A 90 11.65 -12.96 -6.90
C ILE A 90 12.89 -12.12 -6.58
N LEU A 91 12.71 -10.88 -6.13
CA LEU A 91 13.82 -10.00 -5.75
C LEU A 91 14.61 -10.54 -4.56
N VAL A 92 13.92 -11.00 -3.52
CA VAL A 92 14.53 -11.56 -2.29
C VAL A 92 15.24 -12.88 -2.53
N SER A 93 14.99 -13.59 -3.64
CA SER A 93 15.78 -14.75 -4.01
C SER A 93 17.26 -14.41 -4.25
N HIS A 94 17.58 -13.13 -4.45
CA HIS A 94 18.95 -12.66 -4.58
C HIS A 94 19.55 -12.32 -3.21
N LYS A 95 20.72 -12.88 -2.88
CA LYS A 95 21.38 -12.78 -1.55
C LYS A 95 21.66 -11.38 -1.02
N LYS A 96 21.68 -10.36 -1.89
CA LYS A 96 21.91 -8.97 -1.51
C LYS A 96 20.62 -8.20 -1.20
N VAL A 97 19.45 -8.80 -1.40
CA VAL A 97 18.16 -8.16 -1.26
C VAL A 97 17.46 -8.65 0.00
N PHE A 98 17.02 -7.72 0.83
CA PHE A 98 16.16 -7.99 1.97
C PHE A 98 14.74 -7.50 1.69
N GLY A 99 13.74 -8.33 1.96
CA GLY A 99 12.33 -8.00 1.84
C GLY A 99 11.79 -7.38 3.13
N GLY A 100 11.50 -6.09 3.10
CA GLY A 100 10.93 -5.38 4.25
C GLY A 100 9.43 -5.60 4.43
N GLY A 101 8.74 -6.17 3.42
CA GLY A 101 7.28 -6.33 3.47
C GLY A 101 6.54 -5.00 3.41
N GLU A 102 5.43 -4.89 4.12
CA GLU A 102 4.55 -3.71 4.12
C GLU A 102 4.93 -2.75 5.26
N ILE A 103 5.54 -1.60 4.91
CA ILE A 103 6.00 -0.59 5.86
C ILE A 103 5.15 0.68 5.66
N PRO A 104 4.17 0.99 6.56
CA PRO A 104 3.24 2.11 6.38
C PRO A 104 3.87 3.50 6.59
N TYR A 105 5.15 3.56 6.95
CA TYR A 105 5.81 4.76 7.45
C TYR A 105 5.87 5.92 6.44
N ILE A 106 5.98 5.63 5.13
CA ILE A 106 5.95 6.68 4.09
C ILE A 106 4.61 7.42 4.08
N GLN A 107 3.49 6.71 4.29
CA GLN A 107 2.17 7.33 4.38
C GLN A 107 2.02 8.15 5.66
N GLU A 108 2.61 7.70 6.77
CA GLU A 108 2.64 8.45 8.02
C GLU A 108 3.43 9.75 7.88
N ILE A 109 4.62 9.70 7.24
CA ILE A 109 5.40 10.90 6.91
C ILE A 109 4.58 11.85 6.04
N ALA A 110 3.91 11.35 4.99
CA ALA A 110 3.10 12.18 4.11
C ALA A 110 2.02 12.94 4.89
N GLN A 111 1.34 12.28 5.84
CA GLN A 111 0.33 12.92 6.68
C GLN A 111 0.91 13.96 7.64
N LYS A 112 2.08 13.71 8.21
CA LYS A 112 2.78 14.68 9.07
C LYS A 112 3.15 15.92 8.27
N ILE A 113 3.80 15.73 7.11
CA ILE A 113 4.31 16.84 6.28
C ILE A 113 3.17 17.68 5.70
N ILE A 114 2.02 17.12 5.34
CA ILE A 114 0.89 17.90 4.79
C ILE A 114 0.45 19.02 5.75
N ASN A 115 0.62 18.83 7.04
CA ASN A 115 0.25 19.78 8.09
C ASN A 115 1.38 20.78 8.44
N GLU A 116 2.59 20.62 7.86
CA GLU A 116 3.71 21.52 8.12
C GLU A 116 3.60 22.80 7.29
N GLU A 117 3.88 23.93 7.92
CA GLU A 117 3.88 25.24 7.24
C GLU A 117 5.16 25.51 6.45
N LYS A 118 6.28 24.94 6.88
CA LYS A 118 7.61 25.16 6.28
C LYS A 118 8.24 23.85 5.83
N PHE A 119 8.75 23.87 4.62
CA PHE A 119 9.47 22.76 4.01
C PHE A 119 10.90 23.19 3.72
N ASP A 120 11.85 22.69 4.48
CA ASP A 120 13.26 22.88 4.23
C ASP A 120 14.00 21.53 4.10
N ALA A 121 15.28 21.61 3.75
CA ALA A 121 16.11 20.42 3.58
C ALA A 121 16.24 19.62 4.88
N SER A 122 16.30 20.30 6.02
CA SER A 122 16.51 19.64 7.32
C SER A 122 15.31 18.79 7.70
N LEU A 123 14.09 19.24 7.43
CA LEU A 123 12.87 18.47 7.66
C LEU A 123 12.84 17.19 6.81
N ILE A 124 13.16 17.32 5.52
CA ILE A 124 13.21 16.17 4.61
C ILE A 124 14.32 15.20 5.00
N ASP A 125 15.49 15.70 5.38
CA ASP A 125 16.60 14.86 5.85
C ASP A 125 16.27 14.15 7.16
N ASN A 126 15.54 14.78 8.09
CA ASN A 126 15.07 14.14 9.32
C ASN A 126 14.15 12.96 9.02
N TYR A 127 13.12 13.13 8.20
CA TYR A 127 12.21 12.04 7.83
C TYR A 127 12.94 10.93 7.05
N ARG A 128 13.90 11.28 6.21
CA ARG A 128 14.75 10.29 5.55
C ARG A 128 15.52 9.47 6.57
N ASN A 129 16.18 10.13 7.53
CA ASN A 129 16.99 9.46 8.54
C ASN A 129 16.12 8.57 9.47
N GLU A 130 14.91 9.02 9.83
CA GLU A 130 13.95 8.21 10.58
C GLU A 130 13.58 6.93 9.82
N TYR A 131 13.29 7.03 8.51
CA TYR A 131 13.00 5.85 7.69
C TYR A 131 14.21 4.91 7.57
N LEU A 132 15.41 5.47 7.36
CA LEU A 132 16.63 4.67 7.27
C LEU A 132 16.95 3.96 8.60
N ALA A 133 16.73 4.61 9.74
CA ALA A 133 16.88 3.99 11.05
C ALA A 133 15.88 2.82 11.23
N LEU A 134 14.62 3.03 10.86
CA LEU A 134 13.59 1.99 10.90
C LEU A 134 13.98 0.75 10.09
N ILE A 135 14.45 0.92 8.85
CA ILE A 135 14.84 -0.22 8.02
C ILE A 135 16.16 -0.86 8.45
N ALA A 136 17.06 -0.10 9.10
CA ALA A 136 18.28 -0.65 9.68
C ALA A 136 17.98 -1.59 10.87
N GLU A 137 16.98 -1.27 11.70
CA GLU A 137 16.50 -2.17 12.75
C GLU A 137 15.97 -3.50 12.20
N LEU A 138 15.34 -3.48 11.01
CA LEU A 138 14.86 -4.70 10.36
C LEU A 138 16.01 -5.52 9.74
N ASN A 139 16.93 -4.86 9.09
CA ASN A 139 18.12 -5.47 8.49
C ASN A 139 19.15 -4.40 8.13
N ASP A 140 20.33 -4.50 8.73
CA ASP A 140 21.46 -3.59 8.47
C ASP A 140 22.51 -4.15 7.49
N SER A 141 22.46 -5.44 7.18
CA SER A 141 23.52 -6.14 6.43
C SER A 141 23.33 -6.15 4.91
N SER A 142 22.09 -6.01 4.42
CA SER A 142 21.79 -6.10 2.98
C SER A 142 22.02 -4.78 2.26
N SER A 143 22.62 -4.83 1.07
CA SER A 143 22.86 -3.63 0.25
C SER A 143 21.60 -3.09 -0.43
N VAL A 144 20.60 -3.95 -0.64
CA VAL A 144 19.31 -3.60 -1.26
C VAL A 144 18.18 -3.96 -0.31
N PHE A 145 17.22 -3.05 -0.16
CA PHE A 145 16.04 -3.23 0.68
C PHE A 145 14.76 -3.00 -0.14
N THR A 146 13.77 -3.88 0.00
CA THR A 146 12.46 -3.68 -0.64
C THR A 146 11.42 -3.24 0.40
N ASP A 147 10.59 -2.26 0.05
CA ASP A 147 9.38 -1.85 0.76
C ASP A 147 8.20 -2.14 -0.17
N LYS A 148 7.34 -3.06 0.24
CA LYS A 148 6.18 -3.50 -0.53
C LYS A 148 4.87 -2.95 0.08
N GLU A 149 4.88 -1.75 0.59
CA GLU A 149 3.63 -1.09 0.97
C GLU A 149 2.92 -0.59 -0.29
N LEU A 150 1.88 -1.30 -0.69
CA LEU A 150 1.23 -1.13 -1.98
C LEU A 150 0.67 0.26 -2.18
N LEU A 151 0.08 0.85 -1.12
CA LEU A 151 -0.54 2.16 -1.17
C LEU A 151 0.47 3.31 -1.24
N ASN A 152 1.75 3.03 -1.16
CA ASN A 152 2.83 3.98 -1.43
C ASN A 152 2.76 4.57 -2.85
N PHE A 153 1.96 3.97 -3.77
CA PHE A 153 1.68 4.61 -5.07
C PHE A 153 1.09 6.03 -4.93
N LYS A 154 0.38 6.30 -3.83
CA LYS A 154 -0.17 7.63 -3.53
C LYS A 154 0.91 8.66 -3.15
N CYS A 155 2.11 8.20 -2.78
CA CYS A 155 3.19 8.99 -2.20
C CYS A 155 4.50 8.94 -3.01
N ILE A 156 4.47 8.51 -4.28
CA ILE A 156 5.69 8.34 -5.12
C ILE A 156 6.53 9.63 -5.16
N GLY A 157 5.88 10.78 -5.25
CA GLY A 157 6.57 12.07 -5.25
C GLY A 157 7.36 12.31 -3.95
N LEU A 158 6.80 11.96 -2.80
CA LEU A 158 7.50 12.03 -1.51
C LEU A 158 8.65 11.03 -1.46
N ILE A 159 8.45 9.80 -1.88
CA ILE A 159 9.50 8.77 -1.94
C ILE A 159 10.70 9.29 -2.73
N LEU A 160 10.48 9.82 -3.93
CA LEU A 160 11.55 10.33 -4.78
C LEU A 160 12.19 11.61 -4.24
N SER A 161 11.51 12.36 -3.38
CA SER A 161 12.09 13.51 -2.67
C SER A 161 12.95 13.06 -1.48
N LEU A 162 12.53 12.03 -0.75
CA LEU A 162 13.31 11.44 0.34
C LEU A 162 14.49 10.63 -0.21
N PHE A 163 14.29 9.86 -1.28
CA PHE A 163 15.22 8.90 -1.84
C PHE A 163 15.33 9.05 -3.35
N PRO A 164 16.10 10.02 -3.86
CA PRO A 164 16.17 10.33 -5.29
C PRO A 164 16.62 9.16 -6.18
N ASN A 165 17.38 8.23 -5.60
CA ASN A 165 17.89 7.03 -6.31
C ASN A 165 17.00 5.79 -6.15
N ALA A 166 15.88 5.89 -5.40
CA ALA A 166 14.98 4.77 -5.20
C ALA A 166 14.39 4.26 -6.53
N LYS A 167 14.24 2.95 -6.62
CA LYS A 167 13.56 2.31 -7.74
C LYS A 167 12.09 2.08 -7.39
N ILE A 168 11.20 2.33 -8.33
CA ILE A 168 9.77 2.11 -8.17
C ILE A 168 9.35 0.98 -9.11
N ILE A 169 8.81 -0.09 -8.56
CA ILE A 169 8.20 -1.17 -9.32
C ILE A 169 6.69 -1.08 -9.15
N ASN A 170 5.97 -0.72 -10.21
CA ASN A 170 4.52 -0.70 -10.21
C ASN A 170 3.97 -2.05 -10.71
N CYS A 171 3.35 -2.81 -9.80
CA CYS A 171 2.71 -4.08 -10.13
C CYS A 171 1.32 -3.84 -10.68
N THR A 172 1.07 -4.32 -11.90
CA THR A 172 -0.24 -4.25 -12.56
C THR A 172 -0.73 -5.64 -12.92
N ARG A 173 -2.05 -5.79 -12.96
CA ARG A 173 -2.75 -7.00 -13.39
C ARG A 173 -3.91 -6.57 -14.29
N GLU A 174 -4.44 -7.49 -15.10
CA GLU A 174 -5.66 -7.23 -15.83
C GLU A 174 -6.75 -6.68 -14.87
N PRO A 175 -7.40 -5.54 -15.18
CA PRO A 175 -8.25 -4.84 -14.22
C PRO A 175 -9.43 -5.66 -13.68
N VAL A 176 -10.13 -6.40 -14.55
CA VAL A 176 -11.29 -7.21 -14.16
C VAL A 176 -10.86 -8.36 -13.23
N ASP A 177 -9.77 -9.04 -13.57
CA ASP A 177 -9.20 -10.11 -12.75
C ASP A 177 -8.70 -9.59 -11.40
N ASN A 178 -8.11 -8.38 -11.38
CA ASN A 178 -7.63 -7.76 -10.17
C ASN A 178 -8.80 -7.38 -9.25
N CYS A 179 -9.82 -6.68 -9.81
CA CYS A 179 -11.02 -6.30 -9.08
C CYS A 179 -11.75 -7.53 -8.52
N TRP A 180 -11.94 -8.58 -9.33
CA TRP A 180 -12.53 -9.83 -8.87
C TRP A 180 -11.73 -10.46 -7.73
N SER A 181 -10.39 -10.51 -7.86
CA SER A 181 -9.53 -11.05 -6.81
C SER A 181 -9.58 -10.22 -5.52
N ILE A 182 -9.77 -8.91 -5.62
CA ILE A 182 -9.97 -8.03 -4.46
C ILE A 182 -11.35 -8.31 -3.85
N TYR A 183 -12.42 -8.29 -4.65
CA TYR A 183 -13.80 -8.41 -4.20
C TYR A 183 -14.08 -9.71 -3.43
N LYS A 184 -13.46 -10.82 -3.85
CA LYS A 184 -13.68 -12.13 -3.22
C LYS A 184 -12.85 -12.36 -1.96
N ASN A 185 -11.94 -11.46 -1.59
CA ASN A 185 -11.12 -11.59 -0.39
C ASN A 185 -11.52 -10.53 0.65
N PHE A 186 -11.54 -10.95 1.91
CA PHE A 186 -11.75 -10.02 3.01
C PHE A 186 -10.51 -9.13 3.20
N PHE A 187 -10.72 -7.83 3.22
CA PHE A 187 -9.71 -6.84 3.59
C PHE A 187 -10.15 -6.06 4.83
N PRO A 188 -9.19 -5.62 5.68
CA PRO A 188 -9.50 -4.79 6.84
C PRO A 188 -10.23 -3.48 6.44
N ILE A 189 -11.04 -2.95 7.35
CA ILE A 189 -11.85 -1.73 7.13
C ILE A 189 -11.03 -0.54 6.60
N LYS A 190 -9.75 -0.44 6.95
CA LYS A 190 -8.87 0.65 6.51
C LYS A 190 -8.68 0.73 4.98
N THR A 191 -9.01 -0.33 4.25
CA THR A 191 -8.92 -0.42 2.78
C THR A 191 -10.29 -0.32 2.12
N GLY A 192 -11.10 0.67 2.51
CA GLY A 192 -12.50 0.81 2.13
C GLY A 192 -12.81 0.79 0.62
N PHE A 193 -11.86 1.17 -0.24
CA PHE A 193 -12.03 1.13 -1.70
C PHE A 193 -12.24 -0.28 -2.26
N VAL A 194 -11.75 -1.31 -1.57
CA VAL A 194 -11.83 -2.72 -2.03
C VAL A 194 -13.25 -3.30 -2.04
N ASN A 195 -14.22 -2.61 -1.44
CA ASN A 195 -15.59 -3.09 -1.27
C ASN A 195 -16.62 -2.27 -2.09
N ASN A 196 -16.16 -1.39 -2.97
CA ASN A 196 -16.98 -0.45 -3.73
C ASN A 196 -16.93 -0.73 -5.24
N PHE A 197 -17.15 -1.98 -5.62
CA PHE A 197 -17.32 -2.40 -7.02
C PHE A 197 -18.80 -2.55 -7.35
#